data_84c3357d7ef13e547e7c8f1dd111b5f0
#
_entry.id   84c3357d7ef13e547e7c8f1dd111b5f0
#
_cell.length_a   1.000
_cell.length_b   1.000
_cell.length_c   1.000
_cell.angle_alpha   90.00
_cell.angle_beta   90.00
_cell.angle_gamma   90.00
#
_symmetry.space_group_name_H-M   'P 1'
#
loop_
_entity.id
_entity.type
_entity.pdbx_description
1 polymer ?
#
loop_
_entity_poly.entity_id
_entity_poly.type
_entity_poly.pdbx_seq_one_letter_code
_entity_poly.pdbx_strand_id
1 'polypeptide(L)'
;SIAASTSGLPLALMYQHTWTRPLEELGKSKNRKSRSFEDKETYQWYKGMTEVNNCLGSKVQKIHIADREADVYDLFFSAYEKGTDLLIRARHKRQLSNGCSLWNHIAELPAQQIVTIQVPDKTGKKKIDVKATVRYQEVEILRPSTSKNKYESVRLTAIEVKQTGKVNQEEQRICWKLLTTVE
;
A
#
# COMPACT_ATOMS: atom_id res chain seq x y z
N SER A 1 11.53 -8.01 5.85
CA SER A 1 11.39 -6.57 6.14
C SER A 1 12.74 -5.98 6.49
N ILE A 2 13.04 -4.83 5.94
CA ILE A 2 14.26 -4.06 6.22
C ILE A 2 13.84 -2.76 6.89
N ALA A 3 14.46 -2.40 8.01
CA ALA A 3 14.32 -1.09 8.62
C ALA A 3 15.22 -0.08 7.92
N ALA A 4 14.70 1.09 7.66
CA ALA A 4 15.45 2.24 7.16
C ALA A 4 15.09 3.49 7.94
N SER A 5 16.02 4.44 8.03
CA SER A 5 15.75 5.77 8.57
C SER A 5 14.86 6.58 7.61
N THR A 6 14.34 7.71 8.10
CA THR A 6 13.58 8.66 7.25
C THR A 6 14.40 9.25 6.10
N SER A 7 15.73 9.22 6.20
CA SER A 7 16.65 9.61 5.10
C SER A 7 16.92 8.48 4.10
N GLY A 8 16.33 7.29 4.31
CA GLY A 8 16.49 6.12 3.44
C GLY A 8 17.73 5.26 3.74
N LEU A 9 18.45 5.51 4.84
CA LEU A 9 19.59 4.69 5.24
C LEU A 9 19.11 3.33 5.76
N PRO A 10 19.53 2.19 5.19
CA PRO A 10 19.24 0.86 5.74
C PRO A 10 19.85 0.70 7.12
N LEU A 11 19.06 0.25 8.09
CA LEU A 11 19.48 0.09 9.49
C LEU A 11 19.64 -1.37 9.88
N ALA A 12 18.67 -2.22 9.56
CA ALA A 12 18.68 -3.62 9.96
C ALA A 12 17.75 -4.47 9.12
N LEU A 13 18.00 -5.78 9.09
CA LEU A 13 17.05 -6.79 8.68
C LEU A 13 16.15 -7.15 9.87
N MET A 14 14.87 -6.75 9.84
CA MET A 14 13.95 -6.91 10.96
C MET A 14 13.19 -8.23 10.95
N TYR A 15 12.84 -8.70 9.76
CA TYR A 15 12.07 -9.93 9.59
C TYR A 15 12.33 -10.55 8.22
N GLN A 16 12.53 -11.85 8.22
CA GLN A 16 12.63 -12.66 7.00
C GLN A 16 11.76 -13.91 7.17
N HIS A 17 10.97 -14.21 6.16
CA HIS A 17 10.19 -15.44 6.07
C HIS A 17 10.35 -16.03 4.68
N THR A 18 10.72 -17.28 4.63
CA THR A 18 10.81 -18.06 3.40
C THR A 18 9.75 -19.14 3.42
N TRP A 19 8.97 -19.23 2.38
CA TRP A 19 7.93 -20.23 2.25
C TRP A 19 7.88 -20.77 0.82
N THR A 20 7.46 -22.01 0.70
CA THR A 20 7.19 -22.64 -0.59
C THR A 20 5.73 -23.01 -0.66
N ARG A 21 5.13 -22.81 -1.83
CA ARG A 21 3.76 -23.24 -2.05
C ARG A 21 3.73 -24.77 -2.19
N PRO A 22 2.88 -25.50 -1.43
CA PRO A 22 2.70 -26.93 -1.61
C PRO A 22 2.31 -27.24 -3.07
N LEU A 23 2.88 -28.29 -3.65
CA LEU A 23 2.61 -28.70 -5.03
C LEU A 23 1.12 -28.94 -5.28
N GLU A 24 0.42 -29.44 -4.28
CA GLU A 24 -1.02 -29.71 -4.31
C GLU A 24 -1.87 -28.44 -4.43
N GLU A 25 -1.33 -27.28 -4.09
CA GLU A 25 -2.00 -25.97 -4.19
C GLU A 25 -1.71 -25.23 -5.50
N LEU A 26 -0.80 -25.75 -6.31
CA LEU A 26 -0.52 -25.18 -7.62
C LEU A 26 -1.76 -25.28 -8.52
N GLY A 27 -2.16 -24.16 -9.12
CA GLY A 27 -3.32 -24.08 -10.01
C GLY A 27 -4.69 -23.98 -9.34
N LYS A 28 -4.83 -24.14 -8.01
CA LYS A 28 -6.10 -24.06 -7.30
C LYS A 28 -6.52 -22.62 -6.94
N SER A 29 -6.61 -21.75 -7.93
CA SER A 29 -7.00 -20.34 -7.72
C SER A 29 -8.49 -20.17 -7.31
N LYS A 30 -9.35 -21.13 -7.64
CA LYS A 30 -10.82 -21.04 -7.44
C LYS A 30 -11.24 -20.94 -5.97
N ASN A 31 -10.49 -21.51 -5.04
CA ASN A 31 -10.84 -21.54 -3.61
C ASN A 31 -10.24 -20.36 -2.80
N ARG A 32 -9.51 -19.43 -3.43
CA ARG A 32 -8.88 -18.31 -2.70
C ARG A 32 -9.87 -17.35 -2.05
N LYS A 33 -11.05 -17.18 -2.64
CA LYS A 33 -12.06 -16.21 -2.15
C LYS A 33 -12.73 -16.66 -0.86
N SER A 34 -12.82 -17.97 -0.62
CA SER A 34 -13.48 -18.54 0.55
C SER A 34 -12.56 -18.75 1.76
N ARG A 35 -11.24 -18.61 1.58
CA ARG A 35 -10.26 -18.77 2.67
C ARG A 35 -10.35 -17.63 3.67
N SER A 36 -10.09 -17.92 4.93
CA SER A 36 -9.92 -16.90 5.97
C SER A 36 -8.71 -16.01 5.66
N PHE A 37 -8.57 -14.89 6.35
CA PHE A 37 -7.41 -14.02 6.14
C PHE A 37 -6.10 -14.74 6.49
N GLU A 38 -6.12 -15.52 7.57
CA GLU A 38 -4.98 -16.27 8.08
C GLU A 38 -4.48 -17.35 7.11
N ASP A 39 -5.39 -17.91 6.30
CA ASP A 39 -5.08 -18.93 5.30
C ASP A 39 -4.61 -18.39 3.95
N LYS A 40 -4.58 -17.07 3.79
CA LYS A 40 -4.12 -16.41 2.56
C LYS A 40 -2.61 -16.17 2.60
N GLU A 41 -1.97 -16.27 1.44
CA GLU A 41 -0.55 -15.88 1.29
C GLU A 41 -0.29 -14.45 1.76
N THR A 42 -1.26 -13.57 1.57
CA THR A 42 -1.20 -12.16 2.01
C THR A 42 -1.11 -11.99 3.52
N TYR A 43 -1.41 -13.03 4.32
CA TYR A 43 -1.22 -13.02 5.77
C TYR A 43 0.24 -12.86 6.19
N GLN A 44 1.19 -13.13 5.29
CA GLN A 44 2.62 -12.91 5.55
C GLN A 44 2.93 -11.42 5.83
N TRP A 45 2.19 -10.50 5.22
CA TRP A 45 2.32 -9.08 5.50
C TRP A 45 1.95 -8.76 6.94
N TYR A 46 0.85 -9.35 7.43
CA TYR A 46 0.44 -9.22 8.84
C TYR A 46 1.47 -9.81 9.81
N LYS A 47 2.01 -10.99 9.50
CA LYS A 47 3.07 -11.61 10.32
C LYS A 47 4.30 -10.71 10.38
N GLY A 48 4.80 -10.24 9.24
CA GLY A 48 5.97 -9.36 9.19
C GLY A 48 5.77 -8.06 9.95
N MET A 49 4.60 -7.42 9.83
CA MET A 49 4.25 -6.23 10.59
C MET A 49 4.22 -6.53 12.10
N THR A 50 3.62 -7.62 12.51
CA THR A 50 3.50 -8.02 13.92
C THR A 50 4.87 -8.27 14.54
N GLU A 51 5.74 -9.03 13.87
CA GLU A 51 7.08 -9.33 14.36
C GLU A 51 7.96 -8.08 14.50
N VAL A 52 7.91 -7.17 13.53
CA VAL A 52 8.62 -5.89 13.61
C VAL A 52 8.09 -5.04 14.77
N ASN A 53 6.78 -5.01 14.99
CA ASN A 53 6.19 -4.27 16.11
C ASN A 53 6.60 -4.85 17.46
N ASN A 54 6.61 -6.17 17.60
CA ASN A 54 7.07 -6.85 18.80
C ASN A 54 8.53 -6.56 19.10
N CYS A 55 9.38 -6.53 18.06
CA CYS A 55 10.82 -6.28 18.21
C CYS A 55 11.11 -4.83 18.63
N LEU A 56 10.45 -3.85 18.02
CA LEU A 56 10.73 -2.42 18.24
C LEU A 56 9.94 -1.81 19.42
N GLY A 57 8.88 -2.47 19.86
CA GLY A 57 7.98 -1.95 20.89
C GLY A 57 7.21 -0.71 20.48
N SER A 58 6.51 -0.07 21.42
CA SER A 58 5.63 1.07 21.17
C SER A 58 6.33 2.45 21.15
N LYS A 59 7.56 2.54 21.62
CA LYS A 59 8.27 3.82 21.75
C LYS A 59 8.80 4.40 20.44
N VAL A 60 8.83 3.59 19.37
CA VAL A 60 9.33 3.99 18.05
C VAL A 60 8.17 4.10 17.10
N GLN A 61 8.00 5.27 16.48
CA GLN A 61 7.06 5.39 15.36
C GLN A 61 7.53 4.52 14.19
N LYS A 62 6.64 3.72 13.66
CA LYS A 62 6.91 2.77 12.59
C LYS A 62 5.92 2.97 11.46
N ILE A 63 6.45 3.11 10.24
CA ILE A 63 5.64 3.15 9.03
C ILE A 63 6.06 1.94 8.18
N HIS A 64 5.18 0.96 8.05
CA HIS A 64 5.41 -0.18 7.18
C HIS A 64 5.10 0.19 5.73
N ILE A 65 6.13 0.20 4.88
CA ILE A 65 6.00 0.50 3.46
C ILE A 65 5.99 -0.80 2.69
N ALA A 66 4.97 -0.99 1.85
CA ALA A 66 4.86 -2.20 1.07
C ALA A 66 4.26 -1.96 -0.33
N ASP A 67 4.46 -2.94 -1.19
CA ASP A 67 3.98 -2.92 -2.56
C ASP A 67 2.49 -3.29 -2.68
N ARG A 68 2.04 -3.52 -3.92
CA ARG A 68 0.64 -3.81 -4.26
C ARG A 68 0.10 -5.12 -3.66
N GLU A 69 0.95 -6.04 -3.24
CA GLU A 69 0.51 -7.31 -2.66
C GLU A 69 -0.02 -7.11 -1.23
N ALA A 70 0.46 -6.07 -0.56
CA ALA A 70 0.00 -5.68 0.77
C ALA A 70 -1.31 -4.87 0.76
N ASP A 71 -1.90 -4.56 -0.41
CA ASP A 71 -3.19 -3.85 -0.50
C ASP A 71 -4.35 -4.75 -0.06
N VAL A 72 -4.39 -5.07 1.23
CA VAL A 72 -5.36 -5.96 1.87
C VAL A 72 -6.14 -5.18 2.93
N TYR A 73 -7.48 -5.20 2.85
CA TYR A 73 -8.34 -4.49 3.78
C TYR A 73 -8.07 -4.83 5.24
N ASP A 74 -7.93 -6.12 5.53
CA ASP A 74 -7.71 -6.62 6.89
C ASP A 74 -6.35 -6.15 7.47
N LEU A 75 -5.35 -5.88 6.61
CA LEU A 75 -4.05 -5.37 7.04
C LEU A 75 -4.13 -3.92 7.54
N PHE A 76 -4.89 -3.06 6.87
CA PHE A 76 -5.09 -1.68 7.31
C PHE A 76 -5.75 -1.63 8.69
N PHE A 77 -6.76 -2.47 8.87
CA PHE A 77 -7.44 -2.55 10.16
C PHE A 77 -6.51 -3.04 11.29
N SER A 78 -5.71 -4.08 11.00
CA SER A 78 -4.73 -4.61 11.95
C SER A 78 -3.66 -3.58 12.35
N ALA A 79 -3.29 -2.67 11.45
CA ALA A 79 -2.37 -1.59 11.77
C ALA A 79 -2.95 -0.63 12.80
N TYR A 80 -4.22 -0.26 12.67
CA TYR A 80 -4.93 0.53 13.68
C TYR A 80 -4.93 -0.16 15.05
N GLU A 81 -5.32 -1.43 15.11
CA GLU A 81 -5.36 -2.18 16.37
C GLU A 81 -3.98 -2.27 17.04
N LYS A 82 -2.92 -2.26 16.26
CA LYS A 82 -1.53 -2.40 16.74
C LYS A 82 -0.81 -1.06 16.97
N GLY A 83 -1.46 0.07 16.69
CA GLY A 83 -0.84 1.39 16.84
C GLY A 83 0.42 1.55 15.96
N THR A 84 0.35 1.10 14.71
CA THR A 84 1.44 1.23 13.73
C THR A 84 0.89 1.78 12.41
N ASP A 85 1.76 2.40 11.62
CA ASP A 85 1.37 3.02 10.37
C ASP A 85 1.71 2.17 9.15
N LEU A 86 0.91 2.35 8.10
CA LEU A 86 1.11 1.73 6.79
C LEU A 86 1.22 2.79 5.70
N LEU A 87 2.05 2.52 4.70
CA LEU A 87 2.06 3.19 3.41
C LEU A 87 2.12 2.11 2.32
N ILE A 88 0.99 1.88 1.66
CA ILE A 88 0.82 0.77 0.72
C ILE A 88 0.55 1.29 -0.68
N ARG A 89 1.21 0.72 -1.68
CA ARG A 89 0.87 0.96 -3.07
C ARG A 89 -0.46 0.28 -3.39
N ALA A 90 -1.47 1.05 -3.79
CA ALA A 90 -2.80 0.53 -4.05
C ALA A 90 -2.86 -0.32 -5.33
N ARG A 91 -3.63 -1.40 -5.27
CA ARG A 91 -3.91 -2.32 -6.38
C ARG A 91 -5.38 -2.37 -6.73
N HIS A 92 -6.23 -2.38 -5.70
CA HIS A 92 -7.64 -2.65 -5.88
C HIS A 92 -8.45 -1.41 -6.21
N LYS A 93 -9.48 -1.61 -7.03
CA LYS A 93 -10.57 -0.63 -7.16
C LYS A 93 -11.38 -0.70 -5.87
N ARG A 94 -11.48 0.43 -5.16
CA ARG A 94 -12.22 0.52 -3.90
C ARG A 94 -13.37 1.49 -4.04
N GLN A 95 -14.42 1.25 -3.27
CA GLN A 95 -15.56 2.16 -3.15
C GLN A 95 -15.47 2.89 -1.82
N LEU A 96 -15.86 4.15 -1.85
CA LEU A 96 -16.05 5.00 -0.69
C LEU A 96 -17.41 4.74 -0.05
N SER A 97 -17.60 5.17 1.18
CA SER A 97 -18.88 5.08 1.90
C SER A 97 -20.05 5.75 1.16
N ASN A 98 -19.77 6.77 0.34
CA ASN A 98 -20.76 7.44 -0.51
C ASN A 98 -21.04 6.72 -1.85
N GLY A 99 -20.47 5.53 -2.08
CA GLY A 99 -20.64 4.74 -3.30
C GLY A 99 -19.76 5.16 -4.48
N CYS A 100 -18.96 6.23 -4.36
CA CYS A 100 -18.07 6.67 -5.44
C CYS A 100 -16.84 5.76 -5.55
N SER A 101 -16.28 5.69 -6.76
CA SER A 101 -14.96 5.05 -6.95
C SER A 101 -13.87 5.90 -6.33
N LEU A 102 -13.07 5.33 -5.43
CA LEU A 102 -11.98 6.01 -4.73
C LEU A 102 -11.09 6.82 -5.68
N TRP A 103 -10.57 6.17 -6.72
CA TRP A 103 -9.56 6.82 -7.57
C TRP A 103 -10.13 7.82 -8.56
N ASN A 104 -11.42 7.72 -8.92
CA ASN A 104 -12.11 8.78 -9.68
C ASN A 104 -12.28 10.01 -8.78
N HIS A 105 -12.72 9.81 -7.55
CA HIS A 105 -12.86 10.89 -6.58
C HIS A 105 -11.54 11.64 -6.35
N ILE A 106 -10.43 10.93 -6.09
CA ILE A 106 -9.12 11.57 -5.88
C ILE A 106 -8.63 12.31 -7.14
N ALA A 107 -8.89 11.76 -8.34
CA ALA A 107 -8.46 12.39 -9.59
C ALA A 107 -9.18 13.72 -9.90
N GLU A 108 -10.39 13.92 -9.35
CA GLU A 108 -11.20 15.14 -9.49
C GLU A 108 -10.75 16.26 -8.53
N LEU A 109 -9.99 15.93 -7.49
CA LEU A 109 -9.48 16.94 -6.56
C LEU A 109 -8.48 17.88 -7.24
N PRO A 110 -8.42 19.15 -6.83
CA PRO A 110 -7.34 20.04 -7.24
C PRO A 110 -6.00 19.47 -6.76
N ALA A 111 -4.94 19.72 -7.51
CA ALA A 111 -3.61 19.36 -7.07
C ALA A 111 -3.22 20.22 -5.86
N GLN A 112 -2.91 19.60 -4.73
CA GLN A 112 -2.47 20.32 -3.53
C GLN A 112 -0.99 20.68 -3.57
N GLN A 113 -0.18 19.88 -4.28
CA GLN A 113 1.25 20.10 -4.38
C GLN A 113 1.78 19.73 -5.78
N ILE A 114 2.90 20.36 -6.14
CA ILE A 114 3.74 19.96 -7.27
C ILE A 114 5.10 19.59 -6.71
N VAL A 115 5.54 18.37 -6.97
CA VAL A 115 6.82 17.85 -6.48
C VAL A 115 7.72 17.46 -7.64
N THR A 116 9.03 17.51 -7.42
CA THR A 116 10.02 16.90 -8.32
C THR A 116 10.46 15.57 -7.72
N ILE A 117 10.29 14.51 -8.47
CA ILE A 117 10.69 13.16 -8.07
C ILE A 117 11.78 12.63 -8.98
N GLN A 118 12.73 11.90 -8.41
CA GLN A 118 13.78 11.23 -9.16
C GLN A 118 13.35 9.81 -9.49
N VAL A 119 13.35 9.49 -10.77
CA VAL A 119 12.98 8.16 -11.25
C VAL A 119 14.05 7.61 -12.17
N PRO A 120 14.23 6.29 -12.25
CA PRO A 120 15.11 5.70 -13.24
C PRO A 120 14.66 6.08 -14.66
N ASP A 121 15.62 6.35 -15.53
CA ASP A 121 15.35 6.46 -16.97
C ASP A 121 14.95 5.09 -17.57
N LYS A 122 14.62 5.08 -18.86
CA LYS A 122 14.23 3.83 -19.58
C LYS A 122 15.31 2.73 -19.54
N THR A 123 16.55 3.09 -19.35
CA THR A 123 17.68 2.14 -19.28
C THR A 123 17.96 1.67 -17.86
N GLY A 124 17.37 2.32 -16.85
CA GLY A 124 17.65 2.08 -15.43
C GLY A 124 19.01 2.58 -14.96
N LYS A 125 19.82 3.17 -15.85
CA LYS A 125 21.21 3.57 -15.55
C LYS A 125 21.34 4.99 -14.99
N LYS A 126 20.37 5.84 -15.27
CA LYS A 126 20.37 7.24 -14.82
C LYS A 126 19.07 7.56 -14.12
N LYS A 127 19.13 8.48 -13.16
CA LYS A 127 17.94 9.09 -12.58
C LYS A 127 17.61 10.37 -13.33
N ILE A 128 16.33 10.58 -13.58
CA ILE A 128 15.81 11.80 -14.21
C ILE A 128 14.81 12.45 -13.26
N ASP A 129 14.82 13.79 -13.26
CA ASP A 129 13.86 14.57 -12.48
C ASP A 129 12.55 14.69 -13.26
N VAL A 130 11.47 14.36 -12.61
CA VAL A 130 10.12 14.39 -13.17
C VAL A 130 9.22 15.22 -12.27
N LYS A 131 8.52 16.20 -12.85
CA LYS A 131 7.48 16.96 -12.12
C LYS A 131 6.21 16.13 -12.03
N ALA A 132 5.62 16.09 -10.84
CA ALA A 132 4.37 15.39 -10.58
C ALA A 132 3.45 16.24 -9.70
N THR A 133 2.15 16.14 -9.95
CA THR A 133 1.11 16.67 -9.06
C THR A 133 0.81 15.65 -7.98
N VAL A 134 0.55 16.13 -6.77
CA VAL A 134 0.09 15.31 -5.64
C VAL A 134 -1.33 15.73 -5.29
N ARG A 135 -2.22 14.73 -5.19
CA ARG A 135 -3.58 14.86 -4.68
C ARG A 135 -3.75 13.90 -3.54
N TYR A 136 -4.35 14.34 -2.46
CA TYR A 136 -4.63 13.46 -1.34
C TYR A 136 -5.88 13.91 -0.58
N GLN A 137 -6.52 12.96 0.06
CA GLN A 137 -7.66 13.20 0.94
C GLN A 137 -7.82 12.03 1.91
N GLU A 138 -8.23 12.36 3.14
CA GLU A 138 -8.76 11.35 4.05
C GLU A 138 -10.08 10.82 3.50
N VAL A 139 -10.21 9.51 3.45
CA VAL A 139 -11.35 8.81 2.87
C VAL A 139 -11.75 7.62 3.75
N GLU A 140 -13.03 7.30 3.70
CA GLU A 140 -13.55 6.09 4.31
C GLU A 140 -13.83 5.04 3.24
N ILE A 141 -13.04 3.96 3.24
CA ILE A 141 -13.18 2.85 2.29
C ILE A 141 -14.03 1.74 2.88
N LEU A 142 -14.98 1.25 2.07
CA LEU A 142 -15.84 0.15 2.46
C LEU A 142 -15.11 -1.18 2.48
N ARG A 143 -15.55 -2.04 3.40
CA ARG A 143 -15.12 -3.43 3.46
C ARG A 143 -15.50 -4.16 2.16
N PRO A 144 -14.55 -4.80 1.48
CA PRO A 144 -14.88 -5.62 0.32
C PRO A 144 -15.65 -6.88 0.77
N SER A 145 -16.57 -7.35 -0.07
CA SER A 145 -17.38 -8.55 0.20
C SER A 145 -16.55 -9.83 0.48
N THR A 146 -15.29 -9.82 0.07
CA THR A 146 -14.36 -10.95 0.29
C THR A 146 -13.64 -10.90 1.65
N SER A 147 -13.74 -9.81 2.40
CA SER A 147 -13.25 -9.71 3.77
C SER A 147 -14.34 -10.13 4.76
N LYS A 148 -13.95 -10.90 5.75
CA LYS A 148 -14.80 -11.30 6.89
C LYS A 148 -14.56 -10.41 8.11
N ASN A 149 -13.85 -9.28 7.97
CA ASN A 149 -13.62 -8.35 9.05
C ASN A 149 -14.95 -7.85 9.61
N LYS A 150 -15.04 -7.67 10.93
CA LYS A 150 -16.26 -7.20 11.61
C LYS A 150 -16.58 -5.73 11.32
N TYR A 151 -15.59 -4.94 10.91
CA TYR A 151 -15.76 -3.52 10.62
C TYR A 151 -16.14 -3.30 9.17
N GLU A 152 -17.11 -2.44 8.93
CA GLU A 152 -17.69 -2.20 7.61
C GLU A 152 -16.88 -1.20 6.78
N SER A 153 -16.08 -0.38 7.44
CA SER A 153 -15.24 0.62 6.78
C SER A 153 -13.93 0.83 7.52
N VAL A 154 -12.95 1.44 6.85
CA VAL A 154 -11.70 1.90 7.45
C VAL A 154 -11.35 3.29 6.89
N ARG A 155 -10.90 4.19 7.79
CA ARG A 155 -10.45 5.53 7.43
C ARG A 155 -8.98 5.52 7.08
N LEU A 156 -8.63 6.12 5.95
CA LEU A 156 -7.27 6.15 5.40
C LEU A 156 -7.06 7.45 4.65
N THR A 157 -5.80 7.86 4.48
CA THR A 157 -5.46 8.90 3.50
C THR A 157 -5.11 8.23 2.16
N ALA A 158 -5.85 8.58 1.12
CA ALA A 158 -5.56 8.17 -0.25
C ALA A 158 -4.75 9.27 -0.95
N ILE A 159 -3.67 8.86 -1.63
CA ILE A 159 -2.72 9.77 -2.27
C ILE A 159 -2.54 9.34 -3.73
N GLU A 160 -2.69 10.29 -4.65
CA GLU A 160 -2.31 10.13 -6.05
C GLU A 160 -1.11 11.04 -6.36
N VAL A 161 -0.03 10.43 -6.89
CA VAL A 161 1.13 11.15 -7.44
C VAL A 161 1.15 10.91 -8.95
N LYS A 162 0.88 11.94 -9.74
CA LYS A 162 0.75 11.83 -11.20
C LYS A 162 1.72 12.76 -11.91
N GLN A 163 2.55 12.18 -12.78
CA GLN A 163 3.49 12.93 -13.62
C GLN A 163 2.77 13.96 -14.47
N THR A 164 3.32 15.17 -14.53
CA THR A 164 2.85 16.27 -15.38
C THR A 164 3.74 16.42 -16.62
N GLY A 165 3.25 17.20 -17.60
CA GLY A 165 3.98 17.47 -18.84
C GLY A 165 3.78 16.41 -19.93
N LYS A 166 4.46 16.60 -21.07
CA LYS A 166 4.39 15.67 -22.19
C LYS A 166 5.16 14.40 -21.91
N VAL A 167 4.57 13.27 -22.17
CA VAL A 167 5.19 11.93 -22.12
C VAL A 167 5.02 11.31 -23.50
N ASN A 168 6.06 10.68 -24.02
CA ASN A 168 6.01 10.08 -25.36
C ASN A 168 4.94 8.99 -25.51
N GLN A 169 4.60 8.34 -24.40
CA GLN A 169 3.55 7.31 -24.33
C GLN A 169 2.83 7.45 -22.99
N GLU A 170 1.52 7.59 -22.97
CA GLU A 170 0.72 7.72 -21.74
C GLU A 170 0.88 6.52 -20.80
N GLU A 171 1.09 5.32 -21.33
CA GLU A 171 1.32 4.10 -20.56
C GLU A 171 2.61 4.16 -19.71
N GLN A 172 3.54 5.03 -20.07
CA GLN A 172 4.78 5.27 -19.33
C GLN A 172 4.67 6.40 -18.31
N ARG A 173 3.53 7.07 -18.26
CA ARG A 173 3.27 8.14 -17.29
C ARG A 173 3.28 7.58 -15.89
N ILE A 174 4.08 8.18 -15.02
CA ILE A 174 4.07 7.80 -13.61
C ILE A 174 2.72 8.19 -13.01
N CYS A 175 2.05 7.22 -12.44
CA CYS A 175 0.85 7.38 -11.65
C CYS A 175 0.90 6.43 -10.46
N TRP A 176 1.28 6.95 -9.30
CA TRP A 176 1.30 6.19 -8.06
C TRP A 176 0.03 6.47 -7.27
N LYS A 177 -0.61 5.40 -6.87
CA LYS A 177 -1.79 5.41 -6.02
C LYS A 177 -1.41 4.75 -4.71
N LEU A 178 -1.45 5.50 -3.62
CA LEU A 178 -0.99 5.07 -2.31
C LEU A 178 -2.14 5.17 -1.30
N LEU A 179 -2.13 4.29 -0.34
CA LEU A 179 -3.03 4.32 0.82
C LEU A 179 -2.18 4.33 2.08
N THR A 180 -2.49 5.20 3.02
CA THR A 180 -1.74 5.30 4.28
C THR A 180 -2.66 5.50 5.47
N THR A 181 -2.24 4.97 6.63
CA THR A 181 -2.86 5.23 7.93
C THR A 181 -2.20 6.39 8.67
N VAL A 182 -1.11 6.95 8.12
CA VAL A 182 -0.46 8.14 8.70
C VAL A 182 -1.41 9.31 8.60
N GLU A 183 -1.65 9.99 9.72
CA GLU A 183 -2.41 11.23 9.86
C GLU A 183 -1.60 12.45 9.40
#